data_bfb1c2283f320412a81dbaf129ac54b2
#
_entry.id   bfb1c2283f320412a81dbaf129ac54b2
#
_cell.length_a   1.000
_cell.length_b   1.000
_cell.length_c   1.000
_cell.angle_alpha   90.00
_cell.angle_beta   90.00
_cell.angle_gamma   90.00
#
_symmetry.space_group_name_H-M   'P 1'
#
loop_
_entity.id
_entity.type
_entity.pdbx_description
1 polymer ?
#
loop_
_entity_poly.entity_id
_entity_poly.type
_entity_poly.pdbx_seq_one_letter_code
_entity_poly.pdbx_strand_id
1 'polypeptide(L)'
;DKEATTSDDGTYLRGAQMTDSEGIVRFTSIYPGWYVSRTVHIHVKVHIDRKTVLTTQLFFDDTLSDTINADVSPYNEHKNRDTYNDTDKIFTKEGLVKAEYDGTKVLAAINIGIAA
;
A
#
# COMPACT_ATOMS: atom_id res chain seq x y z
N ASP A 1 1.34 -12.56 -7.84
CA ASP A 1 0.17 -11.85 -7.36
C ASP A 1 -0.50 -11.09 -8.49
N LYS A 2 -1.79 -11.17 -8.59
CA LYS A 2 -2.53 -10.37 -9.56
C LYS A 2 -3.26 -9.26 -8.85
N GLU A 3 -3.60 -8.23 -9.61
CA GLU A 3 -4.45 -7.17 -9.11
C GLU A 3 -5.71 -7.77 -8.51
N ALA A 4 -6.12 -7.23 -7.38
CA ALA A 4 -7.36 -7.64 -6.75
C ALA A 4 -8.52 -7.43 -7.72
N THR A 5 -9.32 -8.45 -7.89
CA THR A 5 -10.54 -8.35 -8.67
C THR A 5 -11.56 -7.56 -7.87
N THR A 6 -12.20 -6.60 -8.50
CA THR A 6 -13.26 -5.84 -7.86
C THR A 6 -14.48 -6.73 -7.69
N SER A 7 -15.02 -6.78 -6.47
CA SER A 7 -16.25 -7.52 -6.21
C SER A 7 -17.50 -6.72 -6.57
N ASP A 8 -17.35 -5.44 -6.90
CA ASP A 8 -18.42 -4.57 -7.36
C ASP A 8 -17.87 -3.60 -8.42
N ASP A 9 -18.71 -2.76 -8.99
CA ASP A 9 -18.32 -1.78 -10.00
C ASP A 9 -17.81 -0.46 -9.40
N GLY A 10 -17.67 -0.40 -8.08
CA GLY A 10 -17.30 0.80 -7.40
C GLY A 10 -15.81 1.11 -7.45
N THR A 11 -15.47 2.29 -6.95
CA THR A 11 -14.09 2.76 -6.82
C THR A 11 -13.59 2.69 -5.38
N TYR A 12 -14.27 1.92 -4.52
CA TYR A 12 -13.92 1.79 -3.12
C TYR A 12 -12.47 1.33 -2.94
N LEU A 13 -11.72 2.05 -2.13
CA LEU A 13 -10.29 1.83 -1.89
C LEU A 13 -9.43 1.96 -3.15
N ARG A 14 -9.94 2.64 -4.16
CA ARG A 14 -9.19 2.97 -5.37
C ARG A 14 -9.25 4.48 -5.57
N GLY A 15 -8.17 5.04 -6.08
CA GLY A 15 -8.11 6.46 -6.35
C GLY A 15 -7.05 6.79 -7.36
N ALA A 16 -7.26 7.87 -8.07
CA ALA A 16 -6.28 8.39 -9.02
C ALA A 16 -6.08 9.88 -8.75
N GLN A 17 -4.84 10.30 -8.79
CA GLN A 17 -4.44 11.69 -8.60
C GLN A 17 -3.42 12.06 -9.66
N MET A 18 -3.49 13.31 -10.11
CA MET A 18 -2.45 13.85 -10.97
C MET A 18 -1.33 14.40 -10.09
N THR A 19 -0.09 14.18 -10.52
CA THR A 19 1.06 14.79 -9.85
C THR A 19 1.05 16.31 -10.06
N ASP A 20 1.62 17.01 -9.08
CA ASP A 20 1.82 18.46 -9.22
C ASP A 20 3.06 18.78 -10.06
N SER A 21 3.43 20.05 -10.13
CA SER A 21 4.58 20.50 -10.93
C SER A 21 5.92 19.93 -10.45
N GLU A 22 5.99 19.45 -9.24
CA GLU A 22 7.18 18.82 -8.67
C GLU A 22 7.14 17.28 -8.73
N GLY A 23 6.10 16.73 -9.35
CA GLY A 23 5.93 15.28 -9.46
C GLY A 23 5.40 14.64 -8.18
N ILE A 24 4.78 15.42 -7.31
CA ILE A 24 4.27 14.93 -6.03
C ILE A 24 2.78 14.65 -6.12
N VAL A 25 2.36 13.57 -5.51
CA VAL A 25 0.94 13.22 -5.34
C VAL A 25 0.71 12.79 -3.90
N ARG A 26 -0.48 13.10 -3.40
CA ARG A 26 -0.90 12.72 -2.04
C ARG A 26 -2.22 12.02 -2.06
N PHE A 27 -2.30 10.93 -1.31
CA PHE A 27 -3.53 10.18 -1.13
C PHE A 27 -3.86 10.10 0.35
N THR A 28 -5.16 10.25 0.65
CA THR A 28 -5.68 9.94 1.98
C THR A 28 -6.54 8.69 1.85
N SER A 29 -6.23 7.70 2.65
CA SER A 29 -6.90 6.41 2.60
C SER A 29 -6.85 5.74 3.95
N ILE A 30 -7.49 4.59 4.08
CA ILE A 30 -7.35 3.75 5.25
C ILE A 30 -6.06 2.95 5.14
N TYR A 31 -5.54 2.51 6.29
CA TYR A 31 -4.41 1.59 6.30
C TYR A 31 -4.85 0.25 5.69
N PRO A 32 -4.06 -0.37 4.82
CA PRO A 32 -4.47 -1.63 4.22
C PRO A 32 -4.47 -2.77 5.24
N GLY A 33 -5.49 -3.61 5.18
CA GLY A 33 -5.52 -4.85 5.94
C GLY A 33 -4.67 -5.92 5.27
N TRP A 34 -4.38 -6.98 5.99
CA TRP A 34 -3.69 -8.13 5.41
C TRP A 34 -4.69 -9.15 4.85
N TYR A 35 -4.25 -9.95 3.92
CA TYR A 35 -5.00 -11.12 3.47
C TYR A 35 -4.06 -12.31 3.24
N VAL A 36 -4.64 -13.48 3.11
CA VAL A 36 -3.91 -14.75 3.05
C VAL A 36 -2.84 -14.72 1.95
N SER A 37 -1.65 -15.20 2.29
CA SER A 37 -0.49 -15.34 1.41
C SER A 37 0.22 -14.04 1.04
N ARG A 38 -0.21 -12.90 1.56
CA ARG A 38 0.41 -11.64 1.21
C ARG A 38 0.73 -10.79 2.44
N THR A 39 1.87 -10.14 2.41
CA THR A 39 2.17 -9.07 3.36
C THR A 39 1.28 -7.84 3.08
N VAL A 40 1.16 -6.96 4.05
CA VAL A 40 0.39 -5.72 3.90
C VAL A 40 0.96 -4.89 2.75
N HIS A 41 0.14 -4.50 1.79
CA HIS A 41 0.62 -3.81 0.59
C HIS A 41 -0.46 -2.96 -0.06
N ILE A 42 -0.02 -2.03 -0.92
CA ILE A 42 -0.89 -1.22 -1.78
C ILE A 42 -0.40 -1.38 -3.21
N HIS A 43 -1.31 -1.63 -4.13
CA HIS A 43 -1.01 -1.64 -5.56
C HIS A 43 -0.94 -0.22 -6.09
N VAL A 44 0.07 0.07 -6.89
CA VAL A 44 0.28 1.40 -7.47
C VAL A 44 0.55 1.26 -8.97
N LYS A 45 -0.10 2.13 -9.73
CA LYS A 45 0.19 2.28 -11.16
C LYS A 45 0.52 3.74 -11.44
N VAL A 46 1.55 3.95 -12.23
CA VAL A 46 1.92 5.29 -12.72
C VAL A 46 1.62 5.36 -14.21
N HIS A 47 0.90 6.41 -14.60
CA HIS A 47 0.52 6.64 -15.99
C HIS A 47 1.12 7.94 -16.50
N ILE A 48 1.62 7.92 -17.73
CA ILE A 48 2.03 9.11 -18.46
C ILE A 48 1.29 9.06 -19.79
N ASP A 49 0.56 10.14 -20.13
CA ASP A 49 -0.22 10.23 -21.36
C ASP A 49 -1.15 9.02 -21.55
N ARG A 50 -1.80 8.61 -20.45
CA ARG A 50 -2.75 7.49 -20.41
C ARG A 50 -2.11 6.11 -20.65
N LYS A 51 -0.78 6.04 -20.65
CA LYS A 51 -0.06 4.76 -20.71
C LYS A 51 0.47 4.41 -19.34
N THR A 52 0.30 3.16 -18.95
CA THR A 52 0.92 2.67 -17.71
C THR A 52 2.41 2.49 -17.96
N VAL A 53 3.23 3.23 -17.22
CA VAL A 53 4.70 3.15 -17.31
C VAL A 53 5.30 2.38 -16.16
N LEU A 54 4.57 2.18 -15.08
CA LEU A 54 5.01 1.40 -13.94
C LEU A 54 3.80 0.79 -13.24
N THR A 55 3.94 -0.48 -12.90
CA THR A 55 3.02 -1.17 -11.99
C THR A 55 3.87 -1.74 -10.87
N THR A 56 3.54 -1.38 -9.63
CA THR A 56 4.33 -1.81 -8.50
C THR A 56 3.45 -1.95 -7.26
N GLN A 57 4.08 -2.33 -6.16
CA GLN A 57 3.40 -2.43 -4.87
C GLN A 57 4.22 -1.69 -3.83
N LEU A 58 3.53 -1.07 -2.89
CA LEU A 58 4.14 -0.42 -1.74
C LEU A 58 3.92 -1.29 -0.51
N PHE A 59 4.93 -1.34 0.34
CA PHE A 59 4.96 -2.19 1.52
C PHE A 59 5.21 -1.37 2.77
N PHE A 60 4.83 -1.92 3.91
CA PHE A 60 4.95 -1.26 5.20
C PHE A 60 5.82 -2.09 6.12
N ASP A 61 6.51 -1.42 7.03
CA ASP A 61 7.30 -2.10 8.04
C ASP A 61 6.41 -3.07 8.83
N ASP A 62 6.89 -4.28 9.03
CA ASP A 62 6.11 -5.33 9.70
C ASP A 62 5.76 -4.94 11.14
N THR A 63 6.65 -4.27 11.85
CA THR A 63 6.40 -3.83 13.22
C THR A 63 5.24 -2.84 13.27
N LEU A 64 5.19 -1.90 12.31
CA LEU A 64 4.07 -0.95 12.21
C LEU A 64 2.75 -1.68 11.94
N SER A 65 2.75 -2.59 10.98
CA SER A 65 1.56 -3.36 10.63
C SER A 65 1.08 -4.21 11.80
N ASP A 66 1.99 -4.83 12.53
CA ASP A 66 1.64 -5.62 13.71
C ASP A 66 1.03 -4.77 14.81
N THR A 67 1.56 -3.56 15.02
CA THR A 67 1.01 -2.64 16.01
C THR A 67 -0.42 -2.27 15.67
N ILE A 68 -0.69 -1.93 14.42
CA ILE A 68 -2.04 -1.57 13.97
C ILE A 68 -2.98 -2.77 14.05
N ASN A 69 -2.53 -3.94 13.62
CA ASN A 69 -3.34 -5.16 13.66
C ASN A 69 -3.67 -5.61 15.07
N ALA A 70 -2.83 -5.27 16.04
CA ALA A 70 -3.08 -5.64 17.44
C ALA A 70 -4.00 -4.65 18.16
N ASP A 71 -3.87 -3.36 17.87
CA ASP A 71 -4.40 -2.31 18.73
C ASP A 71 -5.56 -1.52 18.12
N VAL A 72 -5.74 -1.54 16.80
CA VAL A 72 -6.68 -0.65 16.14
C VAL A 72 -7.89 -1.43 15.60
N SER A 73 -9.10 -1.00 15.98
CA SER A 73 -10.34 -1.56 15.41
C SER A 73 -10.57 -0.97 14.00
N PRO A 74 -11.01 -1.73 13.00
CA PRO A 74 -11.35 -3.15 13.07
C PRO A 74 -10.19 -4.11 12.76
N TYR A 75 -8.97 -3.60 12.58
CA TYR A 75 -7.81 -4.42 12.22
C TYR A 75 -7.54 -5.52 13.24
N ASN A 76 -7.77 -5.25 14.51
CA ASN A 76 -7.54 -6.21 15.59
C ASN A 76 -8.54 -7.38 15.62
N GLU A 77 -9.55 -7.33 14.75
CA GLU A 77 -10.51 -8.43 14.61
C GLU A 77 -10.02 -9.50 13.62
N HIS A 78 -9.07 -9.14 12.75
CA HIS A 78 -8.50 -10.06 11.76
C HIS A 78 -7.13 -10.55 12.24
N LYS A 79 -7.14 -11.60 13.00
CA LYS A 79 -5.95 -12.12 13.72
C LYS A 79 -5.21 -13.17 12.92
N ASN A 80 -3.98 -13.47 13.36
CA ASN A 80 -3.14 -14.55 12.82
C ASN A 80 -2.65 -14.27 11.40
N ARG A 81 -2.09 -13.08 11.21
CA ARG A 81 -1.43 -12.69 9.95
C ARG A 81 -0.40 -13.77 9.56
N ASP A 82 -0.50 -14.27 8.33
CA ASP A 82 0.30 -15.41 7.90
C ASP A 82 1.53 -15.07 7.07
N THR A 83 1.62 -13.86 6.52
CA THR A 83 2.71 -13.49 5.63
C THR A 83 3.30 -12.14 6.04
N TYR A 84 4.61 -12.10 6.16
CA TYR A 84 5.39 -10.93 6.49
C TYR A 84 6.26 -10.54 5.31
N ASN A 85 6.91 -9.39 5.38
CA ASN A 85 7.70 -8.88 4.25
C ASN A 85 8.75 -9.89 3.77
N ASP A 86 9.45 -10.54 4.69
CA ASP A 86 10.50 -11.48 4.34
C ASP A 86 9.99 -12.83 3.82
N THR A 87 8.73 -13.14 3.96
CA THR A 87 8.13 -14.37 3.44
C THR A 87 7.19 -14.12 2.27
N ASP A 88 6.98 -12.88 1.88
CA ASP A 88 6.16 -12.52 0.74
C ASP A 88 6.97 -12.65 -0.56
N LYS A 89 6.39 -13.31 -1.57
CA LYS A 89 7.09 -13.59 -2.84
C LYS A 89 7.26 -12.36 -3.71
N ILE A 90 6.52 -11.30 -3.44
CA ILE A 90 6.48 -10.09 -4.29
C ILE A 90 7.19 -8.92 -3.62
N PHE A 91 7.41 -8.99 -2.32
CA PHE A 91 8.03 -7.91 -1.56
C PHE A 91 9.38 -7.50 -2.13
N THR A 92 9.59 -6.19 -2.23
CA THR A 92 10.89 -5.59 -2.55
C THR A 92 11.19 -4.50 -1.54
N LYS A 93 12.47 -4.32 -1.23
CA LYS A 93 12.91 -3.24 -0.34
C LYS A 93 12.65 -1.87 -0.94
N GLU A 94 12.70 -1.76 -2.25
CA GLU A 94 12.48 -0.52 -2.97
C GLU A 94 11.02 -0.05 -2.83
N GLY A 95 10.09 -0.96 -2.60
CA GLY A 95 8.70 -0.64 -2.37
C GLY A 95 8.35 -0.34 -0.92
N LEU A 96 9.32 -0.44 0.00
CA LEU A 96 9.07 -0.18 1.42
C LEU A 96 8.95 1.31 1.67
N VAL A 97 7.78 1.76 2.13
CA VAL A 97 7.56 3.18 2.43
C VAL A 97 8.22 3.56 3.75
N LYS A 98 8.56 4.84 3.87
CA LYS A 98 8.91 5.43 5.17
C LYS A 98 7.61 5.87 5.81
N ALA A 99 7.32 5.35 6.98
CA ALA A 99 6.05 5.60 7.63
C ALA A 99 6.23 5.93 9.11
N GLU A 100 5.39 6.83 9.60
CA GLU A 100 5.31 7.19 11.01
C GLU A 100 3.87 7.06 11.48
N TYR A 101 3.69 6.52 12.67
CA TYR A 101 2.37 6.32 13.28
C TYR A 101 2.32 7.07 14.61
N ASP A 102 1.36 7.97 14.74
CA ASP A 102 1.22 8.80 15.94
C ASP A 102 0.13 8.29 16.91
N GLY A 103 -0.41 7.09 16.67
CA GLY A 103 -1.51 6.54 17.46
C GLY A 103 -2.88 6.82 16.86
N THR A 104 -2.95 7.72 15.89
CA THR A 104 -4.20 8.13 15.25
C THR A 104 -4.13 7.93 13.74
N LYS A 105 -3.02 8.32 13.12
CA LYS A 105 -2.84 8.22 11.66
C LYS A 105 -1.42 7.78 11.33
N VAL A 106 -1.28 7.24 10.13
CA VAL A 106 0.01 6.88 9.54
C VAL A 106 0.33 7.88 8.45
N LEU A 107 1.51 8.47 8.51
CA LEU A 107 2.07 9.26 7.41
C LEU A 107 3.12 8.41 6.73
N ALA A 108 2.94 8.18 5.43
CA ALA A 108 3.85 7.34 4.65
C ALA A 108 4.33 8.09 3.42
N ALA A 109 5.60 7.92 3.08
CA ALA A 109 6.20 8.56 1.94
C ALA A 109 7.19 7.63 1.24
N ILE A 110 7.27 7.79 -0.07
CA ILE A 110 8.22 7.05 -0.90
C ILE A 110 8.50 7.84 -2.17
N ASN A 111 9.70 7.72 -2.68
CA ASN A 111 10.06 8.23 -3.99
C ASN A 111 10.03 7.08 -4.99
N ILE A 112 9.36 7.29 -6.11
CA ILE A 112 9.22 6.28 -7.15
C ILE A 112 9.90 6.80 -8.42
N GLY A 113 10.91 6.07 -8.87
CA GLY A 113 11.57 6.37 -10.13
C GLY A 113 10.87 5.68 -11.29
N ILE A 114 10.70 6.40 -12.39
CA ILE A 114 10.10 5.85 -13.60
C ILE A 114 10.98 6.16 -14.79
N ALA A 115 10.95 5.26 -15.78
CA ALA A 115 11.55 5.51 -17.08
C ALA A 115 10.48 6.19 -17.95
N ALA A 116 10.75 7.41 -18.34
CA ALA A 116 9.81 8.21 -19.13
C ALA A 116 10.33 8.39 -20.55
#